data_6a71d827d0c141fb8c8f85af275a3c46
#
_entry.id   6a71d827d0c141fb8c8f85af275a3c46
#
_cell.length_a   1.000
_cell.length_b   1.000
_cell.length_c   1.000
_cell.angle_alpha   90.00
_cell.angle_beta   90.00
_cell.angle_gamma   90.00
#
_symmetry.space_group_name_H-M   'P 1'
#
loop_
_entity.id
_entity.type
_entity.pdbx_description
1 polymer ?
#
loop_
_entity_poly.entity_id
_entity_poly.type
_entity_poly.pdbx_seq_one_letter_code
_entity_poly.pdbx_strand_id
1 'polypeptide(L)'
;MSLLITGGTGFVGRALVERLGDQPMRLATRADSAGWHKALAGITAVVHLAARVHIMHDTVDDPLAAFRAVNVDGTLNLARQATAAGVKRFVFISSVKVNGEVTLPGRPFTADDIPAPQDPYGVSKMEAEQGLRQIATETGMEVVIIRPPLVYGPGVKANFAVLMRAVQRGWPLPLGAVHNQRSLVALDNLVDFIVTCITHPQAANQTFLVSDGQDLSTTELVRGMAQASGVPARLLPVPVWALQAGTSLLGNGDAVQRLCGNLQVDMSKVRSLLGWVPPVSVEEGLRRAMAV
;
A
#
# COMPACT_ATOMS: atom_id res chain seq x y z
N MET A 1 5.04 -4.74 24.90
CA MET A 1 3.93 -5.03 23.95
C MET A 1 4.41 -6.19 23.08
N SER A 2 3.63 -7.23 22.89
CA SER A 2 3.98 -8.38 22.05
C SER A 2 3.15 -8.35 20.77
N LEU A 3 3.80 -8.45 19.60
CA LEU A 3 3.19 -8.30 18.29
C LEU A 3 3.08 -9.64 17.55
N LEU A 4 2.00 -9.85 16.82
CA LEU A 4 1.92 -10.85 15.76
C LEU A 4 1.96 -10.12 14.41
N ILE A 5 2.89 -10.50 13.54
CA ILE A 5 3.02 -9.94 12.20
C ILE A 5 2.75 -11.05 11.19
N THR A 6 1.76 -10.86 10.33
CA THR A 6 1.54 -11.73 9.17
C THR A 6 2.10 -11.06 7.92
N GLY A 7 2.59 -11.85 6.98
CA GLY A 7 3.24 -11.31 5.79
C GLY A 7 4.62 -10.69 6.05
N GLY A 8 5.28 -11.03 7.16
CA GLY A 8 6.60 -10.54 7.55
C GLY A 8 7.72 -10.80 6.55
N THR A 9 7.55 -11.76 5.62
CA THR A 9 8.50 -12.04 4.53
C THR A 9 8.25 -11.21 3.26
N GLY A 10 7.16 -10.46 3.23
CA GLY A 10 6.78 -9.57 2.11
C GLY A 10 7.62 -8.30 2.06
N PHE A 11 7.36 -7.46 1.05
CA PHE A 11 8.06 -6.20 0.83
C PHE A 11 7.98 -5.26 2.05
N VAL A 12 6.77 -4.91 2.47
CA VAL A 12 6.54 -4.05 3.65
C VAL A 12 6.88 -4.80 4.94
N GLY A 13 6.57 -6.11 5.01
CA GLY A 13 6.76 -6.91 6.21
C GLY A 13 8.21 -7.01 6.65
N ARG A 14 9.14 -7.22 5.72
CA ARG A 14 10.58 -7.26 6.03
C ARG A 14 11.09 -5.94 6.61
N ALA A 15 10.72 -4.84 6.00
CA ALA A 15 11.12 -3.52 6.49
C ALA A 15 10.50 -3.21 7.86
N LEU A 16 9.25 -3.65 8.11
CA LEU A 16 8.63 -3.51 9.42
C LEU A 16 9.35 -4.35 10.48
N VAL A 17 9.69 -5.60 10.19
CA VAL A 17 10.44 -6.48 11.11
C VAL A 17 11.80 -5.89 11.44
N GLU A 18 12.52 -5.39 10.44
CA GLU A 18 13.81 -4.71 10.62
C GLU A 18 13.66 -3.45 11.49
N ARG A 19 12.65 -2.62 11.25
CA ARG A 19 12.37 -1.39 12.01
C ARG A 19 12.01 -1.66 13.47
N LEU A 20 11.32 -2.76 13.74
CA LEU A 20 10.95 -3.17 15.10
C LEU A 20 12.11 -3.77 15.89
N GLY A 21 13.14 -4.31 15.23
CA GLY A 21 14.35 -4.83 15.85
C GLY A 21 14.06 -5.86 16.94
N ASP A 22 14.53 -5.61 18.16
CA ASP A 22 14.41 -6.53 19.30
C ASP A 22 13.06 -6.49 20.02
N GLN A 23 12.06 -5.77 19.48
CA GLN A 23 10.73 -5.77 20.09
C GLN A 23 10.13 -7.19 20.06
N PRO A 24 9.44 -7.62 21.14
CA PRO A 24 8.82 -8.95 21.17
C PRO A 24 7.79 -9.10 20.06
N MET A 25 8.09 -9.94 19.07
CA MET A 25 7.20 -10.21 17.94
C MET A 25 7.22 -11.69 17.56
N ARG A 26 6.11 -12.16 16.99
CA ARG A 26 5.99 -13.44 16.29
C ARG A 26 5.69 -13.20 14.83
N LEU A 27 6.39 -13.91 13.96
CA LEU A 27 6.08 -13.93 12.53
C LEU A 27 5.19 -15.13 12.24
N ALA A 28 4.01 -14.87 11.71
CA ALA A 28 3.08 -15.91 11.35
C ALA A 28 3.12 -16.21 9.86
N THR A 29 3.04 -17.49 9.52
CA THR A 29 3.03 -18.02 8.17
C THR A 29 1.66 -18.55 7.77
N ARG A 30 1.48 -18.97 6.50
CA ARG A 30 0.24 -19.64 6.07
C ARG A 30 -0.03 -20.96 6.81
N ALA A 31 1.01 -21.64 7.30
CA ALA A 31 0.85 -22.87 8.07
C ALA A 31 0.09 -22.65 9.39
N ASP A 32 0.15 -21.44 9.94
CA ASP A 32 -0.54 -21.09 11.18
C ASP A 32 -2.04 -20.84 10.97
N SER A 33 -2.52 -20.72 9.73
CA SER A 33 -3.91 -20.34 9.40
C SER A 33 -4.96 -21.38 9.84
N ALA A 34 -4.58 -22.62 10.05
CA ALA A 34 -5.46 -23.70 10.55
C ALA A 34 -5.75 -23.56 12.06
N GLY A 35 -4.92 -22.82 12.82
CA GLY A 35 -5.10 -22.65 14.27
C GLY A 35 -4.21 -21.54 14.82
N TRP A 36 -4.67 -20.30 14.75
CA TRP A 36 -3.94 -19.11 15.23
C TRP A 36 -3.71 -19.07 16.75
N HIS A 37 -4.40 -19.92 17.55
CA HIS A 37 -4.37 -19.87 19.01
C HIS A 37 -2.96 -19.93 19.61
N LYS A 38 -2.06 -20.76 19.03
CA LYS A 38 -0.67 -20.83 19.50
C LYS A 38 0.13 -19.57 19.15
N ALA A 39 -0.08 -19.05 17.95
CA ALA A 39 0.58 -17.83 17.49
C ALA A 39 0.10 -16.58 18.25
N LEU A 40 -1.15 -16.57 18.68
CA LEU A 40 -1.80 -15.44 19.36
C LEU A 40 -1.62 -15.44 20.89
N ALA A 41 -1.09 -16.53 21.49
CA ALA A 41 -0.91 -16.60 22.93
C ALA A 41 -0.01 -15.47 23.45
N GLY A 42 -0.53 -14.60 24.32
CA GLY A 42 0.17 -13.45 24.91
C GLY A 42 0.43 -12.27 23.94
N ILE A 43 -0.19 -12.28 22.77
CA ILE A 43 -0.11 -11.18 21.79
C ILE A 43 -1.05 -10.05 22.22
N THR A 44 -0.55 -8.82 22.15
CA THR A 44 -1.34 -7.62 22.48
C THR A 44 -1.84 -6.88 21.24
N ALA A 45 -1.11 -6.95 20.13
CA ALA A 45 -1.55 -6.37 18.86
C ALA A 45 -1.13 -7.24 17.66
N VAL A 46 -1.95 -7.19 16.61
CA VAL A 46 -1.70 -7.86 15.32
C VAL A 46 -1.44 -6.81 14.26
N VAL A 47 -0.41 -7.01 13.43
CA VAL A 47 -0.19 -6.26 12.18
C VAL A 47 -0.37 -7.22 11.01
N HIS A 48 -1.46 -7.04 10.28
CA HIS A 48 -1.84 -7.94 9.19
C HIS A 48 -1.46 -7.37 7.82
N LEU A 49 -0.31 -7.82 7.32
CA LEU A 49 0.26 -7.45 6.02
C LEU A 49 0.04 -8.55 4.97
N ALA A 50 -0.28 -9.77 5.40
CA ALA A 50 -0.49 -10.89 4.50
C ALA A 50 -1.69 -10.63 3.59
N ALA A 51 -1.50 -10.76 2.29
CA ALA A 51 -2.56 -10.67 1.30
C ALA A 51 -2.18 -11.44 0.04
N ARG A 52 -3.18 -11.94 -0.69
CA ARG A 52 -3.04 -12.20 -2.12
C ARG A 52 -3.05 -10.84 -2.82
N VAL A 53 -1.95 -10.47 -3.48
CA VAL A 53 -1.83 -9.25 -4.26
C VAL A 53 -2.06 -9.53 -5.74
N HIS A 54 -2.18 -8.48 -6.55
CA HIS A 54 -2.36 -8.62 -8.00
C HIS A 54 -1.26 -9.49 -8.63
N ILE A 55 -1.68 -10.56 -9.31
CA ILE A 55 -0.82 -11.46 -10.08
C ILE A 55 -1.06 -11.12 -11.55
N MET A 56 -0.01 -10.68 -12.28
CA MET A 56 -0.11 -10.20 -13.66
C MET A 56 -0.64 -11.25 -14.67
N HIS A 57 -0.54 -12.53 -14.35
CA HIS A 57 -1.09 -13.64 -15.10
C HIS A 57 -1.80 -14.58 -14.12
N ASP A 58 -2.99 -14.17 -13.66
CA ASP A 58 -3.80 -15.03 -12.81
C ASP A 58 -4.51 -16.05 -13.70
N THR A 59 -4.14 -17.32 -13.56
CA THR A 59 -4.71 -18.46 -14.33
C THR A 59 -5.92 -19.07 -13.63
N VAL A 60 -6.45 -18.42 -12.60
CA VAL A 60 -7.58 -18.92 -11.82
C VAL A 60 -8.88 -18.52 -12.51
N ASP A 61 -9.81 -19.47 -12.67
CA ASP A 61 -11.11 -19.28 -13.35
C ASP A 61 -11.97 -18.18 -12.68
N ASP A 62 -11.92 -18.04 -11.36
CA ASP A 62 -12.58 -16.96 -10.60
C ASP A 62 -11.57 -16.20 -9.73
N PRO A 63 -10.97 -15.10 -10.25
CA PRO A 63 -10.03 -14.28 -9.51
C PRO A 63 -10.63 -13.70 -8.24
N LEU A 64 -11.92 -13.29 -8.25
CA LEU A 64 -12.54 -12.67 -7.08
C LEU A 64 -12.70 -13.69 -5.94
N ALA A 65 -13.14 -14.90 -6.22
CA ALA A 65 -13.22 -15.97 -5.22
C ALA A 65 -11.84 -16.27 -4.62
N ALA A 66 -10.81 -16.33 -5.45
CA ALA A 66 -9.44 -16.55 -4.99
C ALA A 66 -8.90 -15.41 -4.11
N PHE A 67 -9.25 -14.16 -4.39
CA PHE A 67 -8.93 -13.03 -3.53
C PHE A 67 -9.72 -13.07 -2.23
N ARG A 68 -11.02 -13.38 -2.26
CA ARG A 68 -11.89 -13.49 -1.08
C ARG A 68 -11.39 -14.54 -0.10
N ALA A 69 -11.05 -15.73 -0.57
CA ALA A 69 -10.55 -16.82 0.28
C ALA A 69 -9.34 -16.41 1.13
N VAL A 70 -8.42 -15.60 0.57
CA VAL A 70 -7.22 -15.16 1.29
C VAL A 70 -7.45 -13.83 2.02
N ASN A 71 -7.96 -12.82 1.31
CA ASN A 71 -8.00 -11.45 1.81
C ASN A 71 -9.20 -11.17 2.70
N VAL A 72 -10.31 -11.90 2.52
CA VAL A 72 -11.51 -11.74 3.36
C VAL A 72 -11.55 -12.84 4.40
N ASP A 73 -11.76 -14.09 3.98
CA ASP A 73 -11.98 -15.21 4.91
C ASP A 73 -10.78 -15.42 5.82
N GLY A 74 -9.56 -15.41 5.26
CA GLY A 74 -8.32 -15.52 6.02
C GLY A 74 -8.13 -14.39 7.04
N THR A 75 -8.42 -13.14 6.64
CA THR A 75 -8.31 -11.97 7.52
C THR A 75 -9.34 -12.03 8.65
N LEU A 76 -10.61 -12.29 8.34
CA LEU A 76 -11.68 -12.34 9.33
C LEU A 76 -11.53 -13.53 10.29
N ASN A 77 -11.04 -14.68 9.79
CA ASN A 77 -10.70 -15.81 10.65
C ASN A 77 -9.60 -15.44 11.66
N LEU A 78 -8.52 -14.81 11.20
CA LEU A 78 -7.47 -14.32 12.10
C LEU A 78 -8.01 -13.31 13.11
N ALA A 79 -8.82 -12.34 12.67
CA ALA A 79 -9.36 -11.30 13.54
C ALA A 79 -10.27 -11.87 14.63
N ARG A 80 -11.16 -12.84 14.32
CA ARG A 80 -12.00 -13.52 15.31
C ARG A 80 -11.18 -14.29 16.34
N GLN A 81 -10.16 -15.02 15.90
CA GLN A 81 -9.26 -15.74 16.81
C GLN A 81 -8.40 -14.79 17.64
N ALA A 82 -7.98 -13.65 17.07
CA ALA A 82 -7.27 -12.60 17.81
C ALA A 82 -8.12 -12.03 18.93
N THR A 83 -9.40 -11.76 18.66
CA THR A 83 -10.36 -11.32 19.68
C THR A 83 -10.51 -12.36 20.79
N ALA A 84 -10.72 -13.63 20.43
CA ALA A 84 -10.85 -14.73 21.42
C ALA A 84 -9.59 -14.90 22.27
N ALA A 85 -8.40 -14.57 21.73
CA ALA A 85 -7.12 -14.60 22.45
C ALA A 85 -6.86 -13.33 23.30
N GLY A 86 -7.76 -12.33 23.28
CA GLY A 86 -7.65 -11.10 24.05
C GLY A 86 -6.75 -10.04 23.44
N VAL A 87 -6.45 -10.13 22.13
CA VAL A 87 -5.72 -9.08 21.38
C VAL A 87 -6.51 -7.77 21.46
N LYS A 88 -5.80 -6.68 21.75
CA LYS A 88 -6.44 -5.36 21.94
C LYS A 88 -6.54 -4.56 20.65
N ARG A 89 -5.56 -4.68 19.74
CA ARG A 89 -5.51 -3.90 18.50
C ARG A 89 -5.15 -4.75 17.29
N PHE A 90 -5.86 -4.52 16.19
CA PHE A 90 -5.65 -5.15 14.90
C PHE A 90 -5.38 -4.08 13.83
N VAL A 91 -4.13 -3.98 13.37
CA VAL A 91 -3.72 -3.06 12.30
C VAL A 91 -3.77 -3.80 10.97
N PHE A 92 -4.63 -3.37 10.07
CA PHE A 92 -4.85 -3.97 8.77
C PHE A 92 -4.28 -3.12 7.64
N ILE A 93 -3.40 -3.68 6.83
CA ILE A 93 -2.90 -3.02 5.64
C ILE A 93 -3.83 -3.32 4.47
N SER A 94 -4.63 -2.31 4.14
CA SER A 94 -5.56 -2.29 3.02
C SER A 94 -4.90 -1.71 1.76
N SER A 95 -5.63 -0.96 0.96
CA SER A 95 -5.14 -0.30 -0.26
C SER A 95 -5.99 0.91 -0.60
N VAL A 96 -5.41 1.92 -1.22
CA VAL A 96 -6.14 3.05 -1.83
C VAL A 96 -7.13 2.56 -2.91
N LYS A 97 -6.95 1.38 -3.47
CA LYS A 97 -7.88 0.76 -4.44
C LYS A 97 -9.30 0.53 -3.88
N VAL A 98 -9.46 0.56 -2.57
CA VAL A 98 -10.79 0.59 -1.94
C VAL A 98 -11.52 1.89 -2.26
N ASN A 99 -10.81 3.02 -2.32
CA ASN A 99 -11.39 4.31 -2.72
C ASN A 99 -11.67 4.38 -4.23
N GLY A 100 -10.78 3.81 -5.05
CA GLY A 100 -10.84 3.84 -6.50
C GLY A 100 -9.45 3.80 -7.15
N GLU A 101 -9.40 4.00 -8.47
CA GLU A 101 -8.14 3.94 -9.23
C GLU A 101 -7.66 5.31 -9.75
N VAL A 102 -8.57 6.28 -9.86
CA VAL A 102 -8.29 7.60 -10.45
C VAL A 102 -9.01 8.68 -9.66
N THR A 103 -8.32 9.78 -9.39
CA THR A 103 -8.91 10.99 -8.81
C THR A 103 -9.13 12.07 -9.86
N LEU A 104 -10.10 12.94 -9.65
CA LEU A 104 -10.23 14.16 -10.42
C LEU A 104 -9.19 15.21 -9.95
N PRO A 105 -8.75 16.10 -10.83
CA PRO A 105 -7.85 17.18 -10.43
C PRO A 105 -8.43 17.99 -9.26
N GLY A 106 -7.63 18.20 -8.20
CA GLY A 106 -8.03 18.94 -7.02
C GLY A 106 -9.06 18.24 -6.12
N ARG A 107 -9.36 16.97 -6.36
CA ARG A 107 -10.25 16.15 -5.52
C ARG A 107 -9.53 14.86 -5.09
N PRO A 108 -8.61 14.94 -4.13
CA PRO A 108 -7.95 13.77 -3.59
C PRO A 108 -8.94 12.85 -2.87
N PHE A 109 -8.66 11.55 -2.86
CA PHE A 109 -9.40 10.62 -2.03
C PHE A 109 -9.23 10.95 -0.54
N THR A 110 -10.32 10.85 0.21
CA THR A 110 -10.33 10.95 1.67
C THR A 110 -10.55 9.56 2.30
N ALA A 111 -10.21 9.43 3.58
CA ALA A 111 -10.44 8.18 4.31
C ALA A 111 -11.93 7.85 4.49
N ASP A 112 -12.79 8.87 4.43
CA ASP A 112 -14.22 8.80 4.69
C ASP A 112 -15.07 8.75 3.41
N ASP A 113 -14.43 8.75 2.23
CA ASP A 113 -15.12 8.55 0.95
C ASP A 113 -15.80 7.18 0.89
N ILE A 114 -16.94 7.15 0.21
CA ILE A 114 -17.64 5.91 -0.09
C ILE A 114 -16.71 5.01 -0.94
N PRO A 115 -16.45 3.76 -0.50
CA PRO A 115 -15.64 2.82 -1.27
C PRO A 115 -16.17 2.59 -2.69
N ALA A 116 -15.29 2.65 -3.68
CA ALA A 116 -15.61 2.43 -5.10
C ALA A 116 -14.52 1.59 -5.80
N PRO A 117 -14.21 0.38 -5.30
CA PRO A 117 -13.17 -0.47 -5.89
C PRO A 117 -13.55 -0.91 -7.30
N GLN A 118 -12.57 -0.95 -8.21
CA GLN A 118 -12.78 -1.26 -9.62
C GLN A 118 -12.18 -2.62 -10.04
N ASP A 119 -11.40 -3.26 -9.18
CA ASP A 119 -10.81 -4.56 -9.45
C ASP A 119 -11.09 -5.59 -8.33
N PRO A 120 -10.98 -6.90 -8.60
CA PRO A 120 -11.22 -7.96 -7.61
C PRO A 120 -10.37 -7.83 -6.34
N TYR A 121 -9.14 -7.31 -6.45
CA TYR A 121 -8.28 -7.05 -5.29
C TYR A 121 -8.86 -5.94 -4.41
N GLY A 122 -9.22 -4.79 -4.99
CA GLY A 122 -9.85 -3.69 -4.27
C GLY A 122 -11.16 -4.09 -3.61
N VAL A 123 -12.00 -4.86 -4.31
CA VAL A 123 -13.23 -5.45 -3.76
C VAL A 123 -12.95 -6.30 -2.53
N SER A 124 -11.98 -7.24 -2.63
CA SER A 124 -11.63 -8.10 -1.49
C SER A 124 -11.09 -7.34 -0.29
N LYS A 125 -10.32 -6.26 -0.51
CA LYS A 125 -9.84 -5.39 0.56
C LYS A 125 -10.99 -4.62 1.23
N MET A 126 -11.92 -4.09 0.44
CA MET A 126 -13.13 -3.43 0.95
C MET A 126 -13.98 -4.37 1.82
N GLU A 127 -14.26 -5.58 1.34
CA GLU A 127 -15.02 -6.60 2.08
C GLU A 127 -14.33 -6.98 3.41
N ALA A 128 -13.00 -7.13 3.40
CA ALA A 128 -12.22 -7.37 4.61
C ALA A 128 -12.33 -6.21 5.61
N GLU A 129 -12.26 -4.96 5.14
CA GLU A 129 -12.45 -3.78 5.99
C GLU A 129 -13.83 -3.75 6.63
N GLN A 130 -14.89 -4.07 5.86
CA GLN A 130 -16.27 -4.12 6.38
C GLN A 130 -16.40 -5.16 7.49
N GLY A 131 -15.92 -6.39 7.26
CA GLY A 131 -15.95 -7.44 8.25
C GLY A 131 -15.11 -7.13 9.51
N LEU A 132 -13.96 -6.47 9.36
CA LEU A 132 -13.14 -6.03 10.49
C LEU A 132 -13.85 -4.96 11.34
N ARG A 133 -14.53 -3.97 10.71
CA ARG A 133 -15.32 -2.97 11.43
C ARG A 133 -16.49 -3.61 12.20
N GLN A 134 -17.13 -4.63 11.60
CA GLN A 134 -18.16 -5.39 12.28
C GLN A 134 -17.61 -6.10 13.53
N ILE A 135 -16.48 -6.82 13.40
CA ILE A 135 -15.81 -7.48 14.52
C ILE A 135 -15.44 -6.47 15.61
N ALA A 136 -14.90 -5.29 15.23
CA ALA A 136 -14.59 -4.24 16.19
C ALA A 136 -15.82 -3.81 17.00
N THR A 137 -16.95 -3.60 16.33
CA THR A 137 -18.22 -3.21 16.99
C THR A 137 -18.75 -4.29 17.92
N GLU A 138 -18.67 -5.56 17.52
CA GLU A 138 -19.20 -6.70 18.27
C GLU A 138 -18.34 -7.06 19.50
N THR A 139 -17.03 -6.79 19.45
CA THR A 139 -16.08 -7.35 20.41
C THR A 139 -15.28 -6.31 21.20
N GLY A 140 -15.30 -5.05 20.75
CA GLY A 140 -14.49 -3.98 21.33
C GLY A 140 -13.00 -4.04 20.98
N MET A 141 -12.56 -4.96 20.12
CA MET A 141 -11.18 -4.94 19.59
C MET A 141 -10.98 -3.70 18.73
N GLU A 142 -9.94 -2.94 19.00
CA GLU A 142 -9.58 -1.77 18.19
C GLU A 142 -9.07 -2.20 16.82
N VAL A 143 -9.68 -1.69 15.74
CA VAL A 143 -9.25 -1.94 14.38
C VAL A 143 -8.70 -0.66 13.76
N VAL A 144 -7.49 -0.73 13.20
CA VAL A 144 -6.87 0.36 12.45
C VAL A 144 -6.70 -0.08 11.00
N ILE A 145 -7.23 0.69 10.07
CA ILE A 145 -7.16 0.39 8.64
C ILE A 145 -6.25 1.41 7.97
N ILE A 146 -5.24 0.94 7.26
CA ILE A 146 -4.31 1.80 6.50
C ILE A 146 -4.47 1.49 5.02
N ARG A 147 -4.77 2.52 4.22
CA ARG A 147 -4.92 2.44 2.75
C ARG A 147 -3.74 3.14 2.08
N PRO A 148 -2.61 2.47 1.87
CA PRO A 148 -1.49 3.07 1.14
C PRO A 148 -1.79 3.16 -0.36
N PRO A 149 -1.29 4.19 -1.07
CA PRO A 149 -1.16 4.21 -2.52
C PRO A 149 0.01 3.30 -2.93
N LEU A 150 0.62 3.55 -4.09
CA LEU A 150 1.82 2.83 -4.51
C LEU A 150 2.96 3.04 -3.51
N VAL A 151 3.46 1.94 -2.96
CA VAL A 151 4.60 1.92 -2.04
C VAL A 151 5.88 1.72 -2.84
N TYR A 152 6.89 2.56 -2.61
CA TYR A 152 8.18 2.46 -3.27
C TYR A 152 9.34 2.44 -2.26
N GLY A 153 10.46 1.85 -2.64
CA GLY A 153 11.64 1.73 -1.78
C GLY A 153 12.57 0.61 -2.23
N PRO A 154 13.61 0.29 -1.45
CA PRO A 154 14.55 -0.78 -1.75
C PRO A 154 13.85 -2.13 -1.94
N GLY A 155 14.10 -2.79 -3.07
CA GLY A 155 13.49 -4.09 -3.38
C GLY A 155 12.03 -4.05 -3.88
N VAL A 156 11.51 -2.88 -4.26
CA VAL A 156 10.21 -2.75 -4.93
C VAL A 156 10.16 -3.60 -6.21
N LYS A 157 8.98 -4.14 -6.52
CA LYS A 157 8.78 -5.06 -7.65
C LYS A 157 7.88 -4.46 -8.73
N ALA A 158 7.57 -5.26 -9.74
CA ALA A 158 6.63 -4.98 -10.82
C ALA A 158 6.98 -3.70 -11.61
N ASN A 159 5.98 -2.92 -12.04
CA ASN A 159 6.14 -1.80 -12.95
C ASN A 159 7.08 -0.70 -12.45
N PHE A 160 7.11 -0.47 -11.13
CA PHE A 160 8.02 0.53 -10.56
C PHE A 160 9.49 0.10 -10.73
N ALA A 161 9.80 -1.18 -10.48
CA ALA A 161 11.14 -1.72 -10.71
C ALA A 161 11.54 -1.72 -12.20
N VAL A 162 10.58 -1.91 -13.12
CA VAL A 162 10.82 -1.80 -14.56
C VAL A 162 11.18 -0.37 -14.93
N LEU A 163 10.44 0.61 -14.39
CA LEU A 163 10.70 2.03 -14.62
C LEU A 163 12.08 2.43 -14.07
N MET A 164 12.41 2.03 -12.84
CA MET A 164 13.72 2.27 -12.23
C MET A 164 14.85 1.76 -13.12
N ARG A 165 14.78 0.51 -13.58
CA ARG A 165 15.78 -0.09 -14.46
C ARG A 165 15.92 0.64 -15.81
N ALA A 166 14.81 1.08 -16.39
CA ALA A 166 14.82 1.84 -17.62
C ALA A 166 15.55 3.18 -17.45
N VAL A 167 15.29 3.87 -16.32
CA VAL A 167 15.97 5.13 -15.97
C VAL A 167 17.47 4.88 -15.75
N GLN A 168 17.86 3.90 -14.95
CA GLN A 168 19.26 3.57 -14.67
C GLN A 168 20.04 3.21 -15.94
N ARG A 169 19.39 2.55 -16.91
CA ARG A 169 19.98 2.22 -18.23
C ARG A 169 20.03 3.41 -19.17
N GLY A 170 19.49 4.56 -18.78
CA GLY A 170 19.44 5.75 -19.61
C GLY A 170 18.57 5.59 -20.87
N TRP A 171 17.54 4.73 -20.83
CA TRP A 171 16.63 4.56 -21.97
C TRP A 171 15.80 5.83 -22.19
N PRO A 172 15.56 6.23 -23.45
CA PRO A 172 14.65 7.32 -23.74
C PRO A 172 13.21 6.88 -23.41
N LEU A 173 12.55 7.65 -22.53
CA LEU A 173 11.19 7.36 -22.08
C LEU A 173 10.22 8.39 -22.64
N PRO A 174 9.10 7.99 -23.26
CA PRO A 174 8.10 8.91 -23.82
C PRO A 174 7.19 9.50 -22.74
N LEU A 175 7.75 9.92 -21.60
CA LEU A 175 7.04 10.39 -20.42
C LEU A 175 7.33 11.85 -20.05
N GLY A 176 7.90 12.63 -20.99
CA GLY A 176 8.31 14.00 -20.75
C GLY A 176 7.19 15.05 -20.72
N ALA A 177 5.97 14.67 -21.12
CA ALA A 177 4.79 15.54 -21.12
C ALA A 177 3.62 14.97 -20.30
N VAL A 178 3.90 14.19 -19.26
CA VAL A 178 2.89 13.62 -18.37
C VAL A 178 2.84 14.43 -17.06
N HIS A 179 1.84 15.33 -16.97
CA HIS A 179 1.67 16.30 -15.88
C HIS A 179 0.52 15.91 -14.94
N ASN A 180 0.37 14.63 -14.66
CA ASN A 180 -0.58 14.12 -13.70
C ASN A 180 -0.12 14.39 -12.26
N GLN A 181 -0.97 14.07 -11.27
CA GLN A 181 -0.66 14.20 -9.86
C GLN A 181 -0.87 12.84 -9.18
N ARG A 182 0.18 12.30 -8.59
CA ARG A 182 0.14 11.00 -7.92
C ARG A 182 0.76 11.07 -6.52
N SER A 183 -0.03 10.67 -5.54
CA SER A 183 0.48 10.38 -4.21
C SER A 183 1.20 9.03 -4.23
N LEU A 184 2.37 9.01 -3.62
CA LEU A 184 3.20 7.83 -3.40
C LEU A 184 3.54 7.75 -1.92
N VAL A 185 3.99 6.60 -1.45
CA VAL A 185 4.51 6.46 -0.09
C VAL A 185 5.82 5.67 -0.09
N ALA A 186 6.87 6.26 0.47
CA ALA A 186 8.13 5.58 0.68
C ALA A 186 7.94 4.43 1.70
N LEU A 187 8.63 3.33 1.48
CA LEU A 187 8.58 2.15 2.35
C LEU A 187 8.86 2.53 3.81
N ASP A 188 9.87 3.37 4.05
CA ASP A 188 10.24 3.84 5.39
C ASP A 188 9.11 4.65 6.04
N ASN A 189 8.44 5.53 5.28
CA ASN A 189 7.31 6.32 5.75
C ASN A 189 6.11 5.44 6.09
N LEU A 190 5.79 4.45 5.25
CA LEU A 190 4.71 3.51 5.53
C LEU A 190 5.01 2.68 6.79
N VAL A 191 6.23 2.20 6.94
CA VAL A 191 6.66 1.43 8.12
C VAL A 191 6.58 2.27 9.39
N ASP A 192 7.06 3.49 9.36
CA ASP A 192 6.98 4.42 10.50
C ASP A 192 5.51 4.73 10.86
N PHE A 193 4.66 4.93 9.85
CA PHE A 193 3.23 5.13 10.05
C PHE A 193 2.53 3.89 10.66
N ILE A 194 2.89 2.68 10.22
CA ILE A 194 2.38 1.44 10.83
C ILE A 194 2.77 1.38 12.30
N VAL A 195 4.04 1.65 12.64
CA VAL A 195 4.52 1.66 14.03
C VAL A 195 3.74 2.68 14.87
N THR A 196 3.49 3.88 14.35
CA THR A 196 2.64 4.89 15.01
C THR A 196 1.23 4.35 15.26
N CYS A 197 0.60 3.72 14.28
CA CYS A 197 -0.74 3.16 14.39
C CYS A 197 -0.86 2.01 15.41
N ILE A 198 0.23 1.28 15.68
CA ILE A 198 0.23 0.20 16.68
C ILE A 198 -0.05 0.75 18.09
N THR A 199 0.48 1.93 18.42
CA THR A 199 0.47 2.43 19.80
C THR A 199 -0.35 3.69 20.01
N HIS A 200 -0.54 4.51 18.98
CA HIS A 200 -1.20 5.81 19.13
C HIS A 200 -2.69 5.63 19.53
N PRO A 201 -3.16 6.25 20.64
CA PRO A 201 -4.52 6.04 21.14
C PRO A 201 -5.60 6.49 20.14
N GLN A 202 -5.40 7.60 19.46
CA GLN A 202 -6.36 8.13 18.49
C GLN A 202 -6.36 7.36 17.14
N ALA A 203 -5.52 6.35 16.97
CA ALA A 203 -5.58 5.47 15.82
C ALA A 203 -6.70 4.41 15.93
N ALA A 204 -7.21 4.16 17.15
CA ALA A 204 -8.24 3.15 17.40
C ALA A 204 -9.50 3.38 16.55
N ASN A 205 -9.94 2.34 15.85
CA ASN A 205 -11.14 2.34 15.00
C ASN A 205 -11.16 3.38 13.89
N GLN A 206 -9.95 3.76 13.40
CA GLN A 206 -9.79 4.72 12.31
C GLN A 206 -9.36 4.04 11.01
N THR A 207 -9.74 4.69 9.90
CA THR A 207 -9.21 4.44 8.57
C THR A 207 -8.34 5.62 8.16
N PHE A 208 -7.15 5.34 7.64
CA PHE A 208 -6.20 6.34 7.20
C PHE A 208 -5.75 6.10 5.75
N LEU A 209 -5.64 7.18 4.99
CA LEU A 209 -4.83 7.26 3.78
C LEU A 209 -3.46 7.81 4.16
N VAL A 210 -2.40 7.29 3.58
CA VAL A 210 -1.02 7.68 3.90
C VAL A 210 -0.21 7.92 2.63
N SER A 211 0.60 8.97 2.60
CA SER A 211 1.52 9.28 1.50
C SER A 211 2.75 10.04 2.04
N ASP A 212 3.68 10.36 1.15
CA ASP A 212 4.85 11.19 1.48
C ASP A 212 4.49 12.68 1.66
N GLY A 213 3.23 13.06 1.46
CA GLY A 213 2.75 14.44 1.60
C GLY A 213 3.13 15.37 0.45
N GLN A 214 3.76 14.84 -0.59
CA GLN A 214 4.09 15.51 -1.84
C GLN A 214 3.65 14.65 -3.02
N ASP A 215 2.79 15.17 -3.87
CA ASP A 215 2.40 14.50 -5.10
C ASP A 215 3.42 14.76 -6.20
N LEU A 216 3.63 13.78 -7.06
CA LEU A 216 4.51 13.87 -8.21
C LEU A 216 3.75 13.57 -9.50
N SER A 217 4.08 14.28 -10.57
CA SER A 217 3.77 13.81 -11.91
C SER A 217 4.69 12.65 -12.30
N THR A 218 4.28 11.85 -13.27
CA THR A 218 5.14 10.78 -13.80
C THR A 218 6.44 11.34 -14.39
N THR A 219 6.38 12.52 -15.01
CA THR A 219 7.58 13.23 -15.48
C THR A 219 8.52 13.59 -14.34
N GLU A 220 8.01 14.15 -13.24
CA GLU A 220 8.81 14.51 -12.06
C GLU A 220 9.36 13.27 -11.37
N LEU A 221 8.57 12.20 -11.26
CA LEU A 221 9.03 10.93 -10.69
C LEU A 221 10.25 10.38 -11.46
N VAL A 222 10.18 10.37 -12.80
CA VAL A 222 11.31 9.90 -13.64
C VAL A 222 12.52 10.81 -13.50
N ARG A 223 12.34 12.13 -13.42
CA ARG A 223 13.44 13.07 -13.14
C ARG A 223 14.07 12.84 -11.78
N GLY A 224 13.25 12.65 -10.74
CA GLY A 224 13.72 12.32 -9.38
C GLY A 224 14.50 11.00 -9.34
N MET A 225 14.02 9.96 -10.03
CA MET A 225 14.75 8.68 -10.17
C MET A 225 16.10 8.85 -10.87
N ALA A 226 16.14 9.63 -11.96
CA ALA A 226 17.36 9.90 -12.71
C ALA A 226 18.39 10.67 -11.86
N GLN A 227 17.94 11.70 -11.16
CA GLN A 227 18.76 12.47 -10.22
C GLN A 227 19.31 11.56 -9.11
N ALA A 228 18.45 10.75 -8.49
CA ALA A 228 18.84 9.80 -7.44
C ALA A 228 19.87 8.76 -7.90
N SER A 229 19.88 8.44 -9.20
CA SER A 229 20.85 7.49 -9.82
C SER A 229 22.08 8.16 -10.40
N GLY A 230 22.18 9.49 -10.38
CA GLY A 230 23.28 10.23 -10.99
C GLY A 230 23.32 10.13 -12.52
N VAL A 231 22.19 9.86 -13.19
CA VAL A 231 22.10 9.73 -14.65
C VAL A 231 21.20 10.81 -15.25
N PRO A 232 21.42 11.22 -16.51
CA PRO A 232 20.55 12.19 -17.16
C PRO A 232 19.16 11.61 -17.44
N ALA A 233 18.10 12.37 -17.12
CA ALA A 233 16.73 12.00 -17.47
C ALA A 233 16.49 12.15 -18.98
N ARG A 234 16.39 11.06 -19.72
CA ARG A 234 16.12 11.05 -21.18
C ARG A 234 14.61 10.95 -21.42
N LEU A 235 13.92 12.08 -21.27
CA LEU A 235 12.48 12.19 -21.41
C LEU A 235 12.10 12.80 -22.76
N LEU A 236 11.33 12.06 -23.55
CA LEU A 236 10.74 12.53 -24.79
C LEU A 236 9.36 13.14 -24.48
N PRO A 237 9.06 14.36 -24.93
CA PRO A 237 7.81 15.05 -24.64
C PRO A 237 6.66 14.54 -25.54
N VAL A 238 6.24 13.29 -25.33
CA VAL A 238 5.12 12.68 -26.06
C VAL A 238 3.82 13.03 -25.33
N PRO A 239 2.83 13.64 -26.03
CA PRO A 239 1.55 13.96 -25.43
C PRO A 239 0.79 12.71 -24.97
N VAL A 240 0.03 12.83 -23.87
CA VAL A 240 -0.71 11.70 -23.26
C VAL A 240 -1.66 11.03 -24.26
N TRP A 241 -2.34 11.80 -25.12
CA TRP A 241 -3.25 11.24 -26.14
C TRP A 241 -2.51 10.30 -27.13
N ALA A 242 -1.26 10.62 -27.48
CA ALA A 242 -0.46 9.78 -28.38
C ALA A 242 -0.01 8.49 -27.68
N LEU A 243 0.32 8.56 -26.39
CA LEU A 243 0.58 7.37 -25.56
C LEU A 243 -0.66 6.46 -25.48
N GLN A 244 -1.83 7.06 -25.27
CA GLN A 244 -3.10 6.33 -25.21
C GLN A 244 -3.42 5.64 -26.56
N ALA A 245 -3.26 6.35 -27.68
CA ALA A 245 -3.48 5.78 -28.99
C ALA A 245 -2.53 4.62 -29.31
N GLY A 246 -1.24 4.78 -29.00
CA GLY A 246 -0.24 3.72 -29.22
C GLY A 246 -0.48 2.47 -28.40
N THR A 247 -0.90 2.60 -27.13
CA THR A 247 -1.13 1.46 -26.26
C THR A 247 -2.49 0.78 -26.48
N SER A 248 -3.49 1.53 -26.97
CA SER A 248 -4.77 0.93 -27.38
C SER A 248 -4.59 -0.06 -28.53
N LEU A 249 -3.69 0.25 -29.47
CA LEU A 249 -3.31 -0.65 -30.57
C LEU A 249 -2.56 -1.91 -30.08
N LEU A 250 -1.91 -1.84 -28.92
CA LEU A 250 -1.13 -2.94 -28.34
C LEU A 250 -1.87 -3.70 -27.21
N GLY A 251 -3.13 -3.36 -26.93
CA GLY A 251 -3.93 -4.00 -25.87
C GLY A 251 -3.51 -3.66 -24.43
N ASN A 252 -2.70 -2.61 -24.22
CA ASN A 252 -2.12 -2.24 -22.92
C ASN A 252 -2.65 -0.91 -22.36
N GLY A 253 -3.93 -0.58 -22.60
CA GLY A 253 -4.56 0.69 -22.16
C GLY A 253 -4.44 0.95 -20.64
N ASP A 254 -4.55 -0.09 -19.82
CA ASP A 254 -4.44 0.00 -18.36
C ASP A 254 -3.08 0.51 -17.89
N ALA A 255 -2.00 0.20 -18.62
CA ALA A 255 -0.66 0.65 -18.26
C ALA A 255 -0.51 2.17 -18.40
N VAL A 256 -1.11 2.76 -19.43
CA VAL A 256 -1.12 4.22 -19.63
C VAL A 256 -1.99 4.91 -18.61
N GLN A 257 -3.17 4.36 -18.30
CA GLN A 257 -4.01 4.92 -17.25
C GLN A 257 -3.27 4.96 -15.90
N ARG A 258 -2.55 3.92 -15.55
CA ARG A 258 -1.72 3.87 -14.32
C ARG A 258 -0.56 4.86 -14.33
N LEU A 259 0.03 5.14 -15.48
CA LEU A 259 1.15 6.08 -15.60
C LEU A 259 0.68 7.54 -15.76
N CYS A 260 -0.43 7.77 -16.47
CA CYS A 260 -0.86 9.11 -16.85
C CYS A 260 -2.07 9.62 -16.05
N GLY A 261 -2.77 8.75 -15.31
CA GLY A 261 -3.92 9.14 -14.49
C GLY A 261 -3.50 9.78 -13.17
N ASN A 262 -4.36 10.63 -12.60
CA ASN A 262 -4.21 11.16 -11.25
C ASN A 262 -4.60 10.12 -10.21
N LEU A 263 -3.90 10.12 -9.09
CA LEU A 263 -4.31 9.40 -7.89
C LEU A 263 -3.75 10.14 -6.68
N GLN A 264 -4.54 10.98 -6.07
CA GLN A 264 -4.15 11.81 -4.93
C GLN A 264 -4.87 11.35 -3.66
N VAL A 265 -4.21 11.44 -2.51
CA VAL A 265 -4.79 11.11 -1.21
C VAL A 265 -4.65 12.28 -0.24
N ASP A 266 -5.70 12.52 0.53
CA ASP A 266 -5.71 13.53 1.58
C ASP A 266 -5.17 12.95 2.89
N MET A 267 -4.18 13.63 3.47
CA MET A 267 -3.56 13.28 4.74
C MET A 267 -4.01 14.16 5.92
N SER A 268 -5.02 15.00 5.74
CA SER A 268 -5.49 15.92 6.78
C SER A 268 -5.89 15.17 8.05
N LYS A 269 -6.58 14.03 7.91
CA LYS A 269 -6.99 13.16 9.02
C LYS A 269 -5.79 12.58 9.78
N VAL A 270 -4.74 12.17 9.09
CA VAL A 270 -3.49 11.68 9.70
C VAL A 270 -2.85 12.77 10.53
N ARG A 271 -2.71 13.96 9.95
CA ARG A 271 -2.09 15.12 10.63
C ARG A 271 -2.91 15.60 11.82
N SER A 272 -4.23 15.70 11.68
CA SER A 272 -5.10 16.22 12.74
C SER A 272 -5.25 15.26 13.92
N LEU A 273 -5.38 13.96 13.69
CA LEU A 273 -5.57 12.98 14.75
C LEU A 273 -4.25 12.49 15.36
N LEU A 274 -3.26 12.23 14.53
CA LEU A 274 -2.02 11.59 14.99
C LEU A 274 -0.84 12.55 15.08
N GLY A 275 -0.96 13.77 14.56
CA GLY A 275 0.17 14.70 14.45
C GLY A 275 1.33 14.17 13.60
N TRP A 276 1.09 13.06 12.87
CA TRP A 276 2.14 12.38 12.11
C TRP A 276 2.46 13.11 10.81
N VAL A 277 3.74 13.21 10.53
CA VAL A 277 4.30 13.70 9.27
C VAL A 277 5.32 12.69 8.75
N PRO A 278 5.44 12.51 7.42
CA PRO A 278 6.42 11.58 6.85
C PRO A 278 7.85 11.94 7.28
N PRO A 279 8.60 11.04 7.92
CA PRO A 279 9.97 11.34 8.36
C PRO A 279 10.99 11.39 7.22
N VAL A 280 10.68 10.81 6.07
CA VAL A 280 11.56 10.75 4.90
C VAL A 280 10.95 11.57 3.77
N SER A 281 11.72 12.49 3.18
CA SER A 281 11.29 13.24 1.99
C SER A 281 11.20 12.34 0.75
N VAL A 282 10.45 12.77 -0.26
CA VAL A 282 10.36 12.06 -1.55
C VAL A 282 11.74 11.89 -2.19
N GLU A 283 12.58 12.92 -2.16
CA GLU A 283 13.93 12.88 -2.71
C GLU A 283 14.79 11.79 -2.04
N GLU A 284 14.79 11.76 -0.71
CA GLU A 284 15.51 10.76 0.07
C GLU A 284 14.93 9.34 -0.14
N GLY A 285 13.60 9.21 -0.19
CA GLY A 285 12.93 7.95 -0.48
C GLY A 285 13.30 7.39 -1.86
N LEU A 286 13.36 8.25 -2.89
CA LEU A 286 13.82 7.87 -4.22
C LEU A 286 15.31 7.50 -4.21
N ARG A 287 16.15 8.25 -3.49
CA ARG A 287 17.57 7.95 -3.36
C ARG A 287 17.78 6.55 -2.77
N ARG A 288 17.07 6.20 -1.71
CA ARG A 288 17.11 4.86 -1.09
C ARG A 288 16.61 3.77 -2.05
N ALA A 289 15.51 4.04 -2.75
CA ALA A 289 14.96 3.09 -3.73
C ALA A 289 15.92 2.78 -4.87
N MET A 290 16.66 3.80 -5.35
CA MET A 290 17.59 3.68 -6.49
C MET A 290 18.98 3.15 -6.11
N ALA A 291 19.32 3.08 -4.82
CA ALA A 291 20.64 2.63 -4.32
C ALA A 291 20.85 1.11 -4.38
N VAL A 292 19.89 0.33 -4.92
CA VAL A 292 19.89 -1.16 -4.95
C VAL A 292 20.29 -1.69 -6.31
#